data_95318a85c6a6b6a128f60ae94ce72010
#
_entry.id   95318a85c6a6b6a128f60ae94ce72010
#
_cell.length_a   1.000
_cell.length_b   1.000
_cell.length_c   1.000
_cell.angle_alpha   90.00
_cell.angle_beta   90.00
_cell.angle_gamma   90.00
#
_symmetry.space_group_name_H-M   'P 1'
#
loop_
_entity.id
_entity.type
_entity.pdbx_description
1 polymer ?
#
loop_
_entity_poly.entity_id
_entity_poly.type
_entity_poly.pdbx_seq_one_letter_code
_entity_poly.pdbx_strand_id
1 'polypeptide(L)'
;MGEEFDCVVELRVLADVGLVGFPSVGKSTFLDAVSKARPEIGDYPFTTITPNVGVVQTGDGRSFVLADLPGLIEGASDGKGLGHQFLRHIERCRVIIHVIDMGAEDGRDPLNDYEVINNELKSYQIRLLERPQIVVANKMDMENAEENVRRFKEK
;
A
#
# COMPACT_ATOMS: atom_id res chain seq x y z
N MET A 1 -34.73 17.27 -31.77
CA MET A 1 -34.28 17.95 -30.56
C MET A 1 -33.59 16.93 -29.64
N GLY A 2 -32.38 17.17 -29.25
CA GLY A 2 -31.67 16.34 -28.26
C GLY A 2 -32.13 16.64 -26.84
N GLU A 3 -32.06 15.61 -25.98
CA GLU A 3 -32.25 15.80 -24.54
C GLU A 3 -30.92 16.14 -23.87
N GLU A 4 -30.93 17.11 -23.00
CA GLU A 4 -29.78 17.49 -22.20
C GLU A 4 -29.86 16.84 -20.82
N PHE A 5 -28.81 16.13 -20.41
CA PHE A 5 -28.70 15.58 -19.08
C PHE A 5 -27.42 16.09 -18.41
N ASP A 6 -27.56 16.56 -17.18
CA ASP A 6 -26.43 16.85 -16.33
C ASP A 6 -25.92 15.53 -15.73
N CYS A 7 -24.76 15.07 -16.21
CA CYS A 7 -24.11 13.87 -15.71
C CYS A 7 -22.91 14.26 -14.86
N VAL A 8 -22.87 13.77 -13.62
CA VAL A 8 -21.67 13.82 -12.80
C VAL A 8 -20.89 12.53 -13.03
N VAL A 9 -19.78 12.62 -13.74
CA VAL A 9 -18.88 11.49 -13.94
C VAL A 9 -17.86 11.49 -12.80
N GLU A 10 -18.01 10.55 -11.89
CA GLU A 10 -17.07 10.36 -10.78
C GLU A 10 -16.05 9.31 -11.15
N LEU A 11 -14.80 9.72 -11.41
CA LEU A 11 -13.67 8.83 -11.63
C LEU A 11 -13.11 8.44 -10.26
N ARG A 12 -13.51 7.27 -9.78
CA ARG A 12 -12.98 6.72 -8.53
C ARG A 12 -11.69 5.96 -8.80
N VAL A 13 -10.59 6.68 -8.78
CA VAL A 13 -9.25 6.09 -8.69
C VAL A 13 -8.89 6.06 -7.21
N LEU A 14 -8.61 4.86 -6.67
CA LEU A 14 -8.26 4.71 -5.27
C LEU A 14 -7.00 5.51 -4.94
N ALA A 15 -5.93 5.29 -5.69
CA ALA A 15 -4.67 5.96 -5.51
C ALA A 15 -3.74 5.72 -6.71
N ASP A 16 -2.75 6.57 -6.87
CA ASP A 16 -1.64 6.38 -7.83
C ASP A 16 -0.60 5.40 -7.28
N VAL A 17 -0.38 5.45 -5.98
CA VAL A 17 0.61 4.65 -5.24
C VAL A 17 -0.06 3.98 -4.06
N GLY A 18 0.14 2.68 -3.91
CA GLY A 18 -0.36 1.89 -2.79
C GLY A 18 0.74 1.53 -1.80
N LEU A 19 0.48 1.74 -0.51
CA LEU A 19 1.32 1.25 0.58
C LEU A 19 0.88 -0.14 0.99
N VAL A 20 1.80 -1.08 1.00
CA VAL A 20 1.56 -2.45 1.48
C VAL A 20 2.56 -2.82 2.57
N GLY A 21 2.19 -3.72 3.43
CA GLY A 21 3.02 -4.22 4.52
C GLY A 21 2.17 -4.76 5.64
N PHE A 22 2.79 -5.47 6.56
CA PHE A 22 2.13 -5.99 7.76
C PHE A 22 1.64 -4.86 8.68
N PRO A 23 0.69 -5.15 9.58
CA PRO A 23 0.33 -4.21 10.63
C PRO A 23 1.55 -3.79 11.45
N SER A 24 1.55 -2.57 11.94
CA SER A 24 2.61 -2.01 12.82
C SER A 24 4.00 -1.86 12.20
N VAL A 25 4.15 -1.99 10.88
CA VAL A 25 5.44 -1.74 10.20
C VAL A 25 5.74 -0.24 10.01
N GLY A 26 4.75 0.62 10.24
CA GLY A 26 4.87 2.07 10.14
C GLY A 26 4.25 2.68 8.87
N LYS A 27 3.33 1.99 8.19
CA LYS A 27 2.65 2.52 7.00
C LYS A 27 1.90 3.83 7.26
N SER A 28 1.10 3.87 8.32
CA SER A 28 0.35 5.07 8.69
C SER A 28 1.27 6.23 9.05
N THR A 29 2.35 5.97 9.77
CA THR A 29 3.36 6.96 10.11
C THR A 29 4.07 7.49 8.87
N PHE A 30 4.41 6.61 7.94
CA PHE A 30 5.00 6.99 6.67
C PHE A 30 4.05 7.88 5.85
N LEU A 31 2.78 7.47 5.74
CA LEU A 31 1.76 8.24 5.03
C LEU A 31 1.59 9.63 5.64
N ASP A 32 1.52 9.73 6.96
CA ASP A 32 1.39 11.01 7.67
C ASP A 32 2.61 11.92 7.43
N ALA A 33 3.81 11.34 7.43
CA ALA A 33 5.05 12.08 7.25
C ALA A 33 5.21 12.69 5.84
N VAL A 34 4.74 11.99 4.81
CA VAL A 34 4.93 12.43 3.41
C VAL A 34 3.75 13.18 2.84
N SER A 35 2.60 13.14 3.49
CA SER A 35 1.39 13.83 3.02
C SER A 35 1.47 15.33 3.27
N LYS A 36 1.00 16.13 2.30
CA LYS A 36 0.94 17.58 2.36
C LYS A 36 0.02 18.08 3.48
N ALA A 37 -1.06 17.36 3.72
CA ALA A 37 -2.01 17.60 4.79
C ALA A 37 -2.24 16.29 5.54
N ARG A 38 -2.92 16.38 6.68
CA ARG A 38 -3.27 15.18 7.45
C ARG A 38 -4.03 14.18 6.55
N PRO A 39 -3.62 12.90 6.50
CA PRO A 39 -4.34 11.91 5.74
C PRO A 39 -5.80 11.79 6.16
N GLU A 40 -6.67 11.57 5.19
CA GLU A 40 -8.08 11.40 5.41
C GLU A 40 -8.49 9.94 5.20
N ILE A 41 -9.56 9.54 5.87
CA ILE A 41 -10.17 8.24 5.64
C ILE A 41 -10.91 8.31 4.31
N GLY A 42 -10.54 7.43 3.37
CA GLY A 42 -11.20 7.36 2.08
C GLY A 42 -12.61 6.78 2.19
N ASP A 43 -13.59 7.48 1.64
CA ASP A 43 -14.96 6.98 1.52
C ASP A 43 -15.11 6.19 0.22
N TYR A 44 -14.99 4.88 0.34
CA TYR A 44 -15.14 3.94 -0.77
C TYR A 44 -16.29 2.97 -0.48
N PRO A 45 -17.51 3.27 -0.94
CA PRO A 45 -18.72 2.50 -0.58
C PRO A 45 -18.72 1.06 -1.10
N PHE A 46 -17.81 0.73 -2.02
CA PHE A 46 -17.66 -0.61 -2.59
C PHE A 46 -16.75 -1.53 -1.77
N THR A 47 -16.18 -1.05 -0.67
CA THR A 47 -15.30 -1.83 0.20
C THR A 47 -15.69 -1.65 1.66
N THR A 48 -15.58 -2.71 2.44
CA THR A 48 -15.75 -2.67 3.90
C THR A 48 -14.53 -2.10 4.62
N ILE A 49 -13.46 -1.83 3.85
CA ILE A 49 -12.22 -1.29 4.36
C ILE A 49 -12.16 0.18 4.06
N THR A 50 -11.74 0.93 5.06
CA THR A 50 -11.51 2.36 4.97
C THR A 50 -10.02 2.64 4.85
N PRO A 51 -9.46 2.79 3.65
CA PRO A 51 -8.05 3.14 3.50
C PRO A 51 -7.81 4.58 3.94
N ASN A 52 -6.65 4.83 4.53
CA ASN A 52 -6.17 6.18 4.73
C ASN A 52 -5.52 6.69 3.44
N VAL A 53 -5.89 7.88 3.02
CA VAL A 53 -5.45 8.47 1.76
C VAL A 53 -4.78 9.81 2.03
N GLY A 54 -3.63 10.03 1.44
CA GLY A 54 -2.89 11.28 1.53
C GLY A 54 -2.43 11.77 0.17
N VAL A 55 -2.29 13.08 0.04
CA VAL A 55 -1.72 13.70 -1.17
C VAL A 55 -0.27 14.04 -0.90
N VAL A 56 0.61 13.52 -1.74
CA VAL A 56 2.05 13.81 -1.69
C VAL A 56 2.39 14.82 -2.78
N GLN A 57 3.06 15.89 -2.39
CA GLN A 57 3.52 16.90 -3.34
C GLN A 57 5.02 16.72 -3.58
N THR A 58 5.38 16.63 -4.86
CA THR A 58 6.77 16.54 -5.28
C THR A 58 7.40 17.92 -5.41
N GLY A 59 8.74 17.99 -5.35
CA GLY A 59 9.46 19.26 -5.40
C GLY A 59 9.30 20.05 -6.70
N ASP A 60 8.82 19.41 -7.77
CA ASP A 60 8.54 20.03 -9.06
C ASP A 60 7.08 20.56 -9.20
N GLY A 61 6.34 20.56 -8.12
CA GLY A 61 4.96 21.07 -8.05
C GLY A 61 3.89 20.06 -8.48
N ARG A 62 4.26 18.84 -8.87
CA ARG A 62 3.31 17.75 -9.14
C ARG A 62 2.83 17.13 -7.85
N SER A 63 1.72 16.42 -7.91
CA SER A 63 1.19 15.67 -6.78
C SER A 63 0.67 14.30 -7.21
N PHE A 64 0.66 13.37 -6.27
CA PHE A 64 0.06 12.06 -6.46
C PHE A 64 -0.66 11.63 -5.18
N VAL A 65 -1.58 10.71 -5.32
CA VAL A 65 -2.36 10.17 -4.21
C VAL A 65 -1.72 8.87 -3.74
N LEU A 66 -1.44 8.80 -2.45
CA LEU A 66 -0.90 7.65 -1.75
C LEU A 66 -1.96 7.08 -0.83
N ALA A 67 -2.25 5.79 -0.95
CA ALA A 67 -3.20 5.10 -0.07
C ALA A 67 -2.51 4.03 0.76
N ASP A 68 -2.77 4.02 2.05
CA ASP A 68 -2.47 2.88 2.90
C ASP A 68 -3.51 1.79 2.62
N LEU A 69 -3.02 0.63 2.22
CA LEU A 69 -3.85 -0.53 1.90
C LEU A 69 -3.86 -1.49 3.09
N PRO A 70 -4.74 -1.27 4.08
CA PRO A 70 -4.85 -2.15 5.23
C PRO A 70 -5.35 -3.52 4.79
N GLY A 71 -4.79 -4.57 5.34
CA GLY A 71 -5.34 -5.92 5.21
C GLY A 71 -4.84 -6.76 4.04
N LEU A 72 -3.79 -6.37 3.37
CA LEU A 72 -2.93 -7.33 2.70
C LEU A 72 -2.17 -8.11 3.78
N ILE A 73 -2.86 -9.09 4.35
CA ILE A 73 -2.38 -9.95 5.41
C ILE A 73 -2.55 -11.38 4.93
N GLU A 74 -1.76 -12.25 5.50
CA GLU A 74 -1.85 -13.71 5.35
C GLU A 74 -3.30 -14.19 5.34
N GLY A 75 -3.73 -14.81 4.25
CA GLY A 75 -5.11 -15.30 4.05
C GLY A 75 -6.07 -14.34 3.36
N ALA A 76 -5.65 -13.18 2.91
CA ALA A 76 -6.50 -12.26 2.14
C ALA A 76 -6.93 -12.85 0.80
N SER A 77 -6.10 -13.69 0.20
CA SER A 77 -6.41 -14.41 -1.04
C SER A 77 -7.47 -15.49 -0.88
N ASP A 78 -7.65 -16.01 0.32
CA ASP A 78 -8.59 -17.11 0.62
C ASP A 78 -10.05 -16.65 0.81
N GLY A 79 -10.34 -15.41 0.46
CA GLY A 79 -11.70 -14.87 0.54
C GLY A 79 -12.21 -14.58 1.95
N LYS A 80 -11.39 -14.79 2.96
CA LYS A 80 -11.68 -14.47 4.36
C LYS A 80 -11.27 -13.06 4.77
N GLY A 81 -10.50 -12.40 3.91
CA GLY A 81 -10.07 -11.04 4.10
C GLY A 81 -10.89 -10.11 3.22
N LEU A 82 -10.44 -8.97 3.08
CA LEU A 82 -10.89 -7.73 2.51
C LEU A 82 -11.37 -7.74 1.08
N GLY A 83 -11.71 -8.91 0.59
CA GLY A 83 -12.43 -9.11 -0.64
C GLY A 83 -11.67 -8.71 -1.91
N HIS A 84 -11.86 -9.53 -2.93
CA HIS A 84 -11.42 -9.27 -4.30
C HIS A 84 -11.77 -7.87 -4.80
N GLN A 85 -12.77 -7.20 -4.22
CA GLN A 85 -13.18 -5.86 -4.62
C GLN A 85 -12.15 -4.81 -4.30
N PHE A 86 -11.48 -4.91 -3.13
CA PHE A 86 -10.43 -3.97 -2.75
C PHE A 86 -9.16 -4.15 -3.58
N LEU A 87 -8.80 -5.40 -3.81
CA LEU A 87 -7.64 -5.74 -4.64
C LEU A 87 -7.81 -5.29 -6.10
N ARG A 88 -9.04 -5.22 -6.62
CA ARG A 88 -9.32 -4.62 -7.93
C ARG A 88 -8.91 -3.16 -8.02
N HIS A 89 -8.98 -2.43 -6.93
CA HIS A 89 -8.59 -1.03 -6.91
C HIS A 89 -7.08 -0.84 -6.80
N ILE A 90 -6.37 -1.82 -6.20
CA ILE A 90 -4.91 -1.88 -6.19
C ILE A 90 -4.36 -2.06 -7.60
N GLU A 91 -5.06 -2.77 -8.47
CA GLU A 91 -4.67 -2.93 -9.88
C GLU A 91 -4.46 -1.60 -10.61
N ARG A 92 -5.11 -0.55 -10.15
CA ARG A 92 -5.00 0.79 -10.73
C ARG A 92 -3.83 1.59 -10.18
N CYS A 93 -3.23 1.16 -9.07
CA CYS A 93 -2.01 1.77 -8.57
C CYS A 93 -0.87 1.51 -9.55
N ARG A 94 -0.13 2.56 -9.88
CA ARG A 94 1.00 2.48 -10.82
C ARG A 94 2.26 1.96 -10.16
N VAL A 95 2.41 2.24 -8.87
CA VAL A 95 3.58 1.89 -8.06
C VAL A 95 3.11 1.34 -6.72
N ILE A 96 3.81 0.36 -6.21
CA ILE A 96 3.59 -0.19 -4.87
C ILE A 96 4.79 0.17 -4.00
N ILE A 97 4.52 0.73 -2.84
CA ILE A 97 5.53 0.94 -1.79
C ILE A 97 5.32 -0.13 -0.73
N HIS A 98 6.29 -1.01 -0.59
CA HIS A 98 6.28 -2.07 0.40
C HIS A 98 7.11 -1.66 1.62
N VAL A 99 6.44 -1.38 2.72
CA VAL A 99 7.09 -0.98 3.98
C VAL A 99 7.37 -2.23 4.81
N ILE A 100 8.63 -2.40 5.18
CA ILE A 100 9.10 -3.55 5.96
C ILE A 100 9.74 -3.07 7.26
N ASP A 101 9.34 -3.69 8.36
CA ASP A 101 9.96 -3.48 9.66
C ASP A 101 11.30 -4.23 9.74
N MET A 102 12.39 -3.50 9.56
CA MET A 102 13.74 -4.06 9.65
C MET A 102 14.20 -4.24 11.09
N GLY A 103 13.54 -3.61 12.04
CA GLY A 103 13.80 -3.77 13.47
C GLY A 103 13.32 -5.12 14.04
N ALA A 104 12.40 -5.75 13.34
CA ALA A 104 11.79 -7.03 13.76
C ALA A 104 11.23 -7.00 15.19
N GLU A 105 10.62 -5.89 15.59
CA GLU A 105 10.08 -5.68 16.94
C GLU A 105 9.12 -6.78 17.38
N ASP A 106 8.28 -7.24 16.45
CA ASP A 106 7.28 -8.28 16.72
C ASP A 106 7.87 -9.70 16.61
N GLY A 107 9.19 -9.86 16.54
CA GLY A 107 9.85 -11.13 16.34
C GLY A 107 9.68 -11.73 14.94
N ARG A 108 9.16 -10.96 14.00
CA ARG A 108 8.96 -11.39 12.61
C ARG A 108 10.24 -11.23 11.80
N ASP A 109 10.46 -12.13 10.84
CA ASP A 109 11.57 -12.03 9.92
C ASP A 109 11.23 -11.12 8.73
N PRO A 110 11.94 -9.99 8.52
CA PRO A 110 11.69 -9.08 7.40
C PRO A 110 11.71 -9.74 6.01
N LEU A 111 12.56 -10.72 5.81
CA LEU A 111 12.61 -11.45 4.54
C LEU A 111 11.35 -12.28 4.33
N ASN A 112 10.89 -12.95 5.37
CA ASN A 112 9.64 -13.71 5.31
C ASN A 112 8.44 -12.80 5.09
N ASP A 113 8.39 -11.66 5.74
CA ASP A 113 7.33 -10.67 5.57
C ASP A 113 7.24 -10.17 4.12
N TYR A 114 8.39 -9.92 3.51
CA TYR A 114 8.47 -9.55 2.10
C TYR A 114 7.91 -10.65 1.18
N GLU A 115 8.28 -11.89 1.41
CA GLU A 115 7.81 -13.02 0.61
C GLU A 115 6.31 -13.27 0.77
N VAL A 116 5.80 -13.19 1.98
CA VAL A 116 4.36 -13.39 2.27
C VAL A 116 3.52 -12.37 1.54
N ILE A 117 3.85 -11.09 1.62
CA ILE A 117 3.11 -10.03 0.93
C ILE A 117 3.18 -10.20 -0.59
N ASN A 118 4.36 -10.50 -1.13
CA ASN A 118 4.50 -10.73 -2.57
C ASN A 118 3.71 -11.95 -3.05
N ASN A 119 3.67 -13.01 -2.25
CA ASN A 119 2.85 -14.19 -2.56
C ASN A 119 1.35 -13.87 -2.55
N GLU A 120 0.89 -13.05 -1.61
CA GLU A 120 -0.50 -12.57 -1.59
C GLU A 120 -0.85 -11.75 -2.84
N LEU A 121 0.01 -10.81 -3.22
CA LEU A 121 -0.15 -10.02 -4.44
C LEU A 121 -0.18 -10.91 -5.69
N LYS A 122 0.69 -11.91 -5.75
CA LYS A 122 0.75 -12.87 -6.84
C LYS A 122 -0.48 -13.77 -6.90
N SER A 123 -0.96 -14.26 -5.77
CA SER A 123 -2.14 -15.12 -5.68
C SER A 123 -3.39 -14.41 -6.17
N TYR A 124 -3.48 -13.12 -5.92
CA TYR A 124 -4.58 -12.31 -6.42
C TYR A 124 -4.47 -12.09 -7.93
N GLN A 125 -3.36 -11.53 -8.38
CA GLN A 125 -3.09 -11.31 -9.79
C GLN A 125 -1.59 -11.14 -10.05
N ILE A 126 -1.07 -11.93 -10.95
CA ILE A 126 0.37 -11.91 -11.30
C ILE A 126 0.81 -10.53 -11.80
N ARG A 127 -0.09 -9.76 -12.41
CA ARG A 127 0.17 -8.40 -12.89
C ARG A 127 0.55 -7.42 -11.79
N LEU A 128 0.15 -7.67 -10.55
CA LEU A 128 0.54 -6.82 -9.41
C LEU A 128 2.04 -6.89 -9.12
N LEU A 129 2.66 -8.04 -9.38
CA LEU A 129 4.11 -8.18 -9.26
C LEU A 129 4.89 -7.51 -10.39
N GLU A 130 4.25 -7.29 -11.53
CA GLU A 130 4.83 -6.57 -12.66
C GLU A 130 4.88 -5.05 -12.43
N ARG A 131 4.15 -4.54 -11.44
CA ARG A 131 4.20 -3.14 -11.05
C ARG A 131 5.54 -2.80 -10.41
N PRO A 132 6.10 -1.62 -10.69
CA PRO A 132 7.26 -1.16 -9.95
C PRO A 132 7.00 -1.19 -8.45
N GLN A 133 7.87 -1.87 -7.71
CA GLN A 133 7.78 -1.97 -6.26
C GLN A 133 8.98 -1.28 -5.63
N ILE A 134 8.71 -0.34 -4.74
CA ILE A 134 9.73 0.33 -3.93
C ILE A 134 9.67 -0.28 -2.54
N VAL A 135 10.78 -0.86 -2.10
CA VAL A 135 10.88 -1.38 -0.74
C VAL A 135 11.42 -0.30 0.18
N VAL A 136 10.66 -0.01 1.22
CA VAL A 136 11.04 0.93 2.28
C VAL A 136 11.45 0.14 3.52
N ALA A 137 12.73 0.19 3.84
CA ALA A 137 13.27 -0.34 5.08
C ALA A 137 12.97 0.63 6.21
N ASN A 138 12.03 0.29 7.07
CA ASN A 138 11.61 1.12 8.20
C ASN A 138 12.20 0.64 9.52
N LYS A 139 12.13 1.49 10.54
CA LYS A 139 12.66 1.25 11.90
C LYS A 139 14.16 0.97 11.91
N MET A 140 14.90 1.71 11.09
CA MET A 140 16.35 1.59 10.98
C MET A 140 17.12 2.04 12.21
N ASP A 141 16.45 2.67 13.16
CA ASP A 141 16.97 3.03 14.48
C ASP A 141 17.07 1.85 15.45
N MET A 142 16.47 0.71 15.09
CA MET A 142 16.52 -0.50 15.90
C MET A 142 17.86 -1.23 15.75
N GLU A 143 18.28 -1.91 16.83
CA GLU A 143 19.58 -2.55 16.93
C GLU A 143 19.90 -3.56 15.83
N ASN A 144 18.89 -4.35 15.42
CA ASN A 144 19.08 -5.41 14.43
C ASN A 144 18.78 -4.97 12.98
N ALA A 145 18.42 -3.71 12.78
CA ALA A 145 17.92 -3.25 11.49
C ALA A 145 18.98 -3.30 10.39
N GLU A 146 20.21 -2.90 10.66
CA GLU A 146 21.30 -2.91 9.68
C GLU A 146 21.64 -4.32 9.21
N GLU A 147 21.68 -5.29 10.12
CA GLU A 147 21.91 -6.69 9.77
C GLU A 147 20.79 -7.23 8.90
N ASN A 148 19.54 -6.94 9.25
CA ASN A 148 18.37 -7.37 8.47
C ASN A 148 18.38 -6.77 7.07
N VAL A 149 18.76 -5.51 6.91
CA VAL A 149 18.89 -4.86 5.59
C VAL A 149 19.99 -5.53 4.77
N ARG A 150 21.11 -5.86 5.39
CA ARG A 150 22.21 -6.57 4.72
C ARG A 150 21.73 -7.92 4.19
N ARG A 151 21.10 -8.72 5.04
CA ARG A 151 20.50 -10.01 4.65
C ARG A 151 19.48 -9.85 3.53
N PHE A 152 18.69 -8.80 3.56
CA PHE A 152 17.68 -8.50 2.54
C PHE A 152 18.31 -8.17 1.18
N LYS A 153 19.41 -7.44 1.15
CA LYS A 153 20.11 -7.07 -0.09
C LYS A 153 20.85 -8.24 -0.74
N GLU A 154 21.23 -9.23 0.04
CA GLU A 154 21.95 -10.42 -0.45
C GLU A 154 21.02 -11.46 -1.11
N LYS A 155 19.70 -11.33 -0.94
CA LYS A 155 18.67 -12.22 -1.49
C LYS A 155 18.02 -11.63 -2.74
#